data_2efe2dbe93013a59d66358ef04ea940a
#
_entry.id   2efe2dbe93013a59d66358ef04ea940a
#
_cell.length_a   1.000
_cell.length_b   1.000
_cell.length_c   1.000
_cell.angle_alpha   90.00
_cell.angle_beta   90.00
_cell.angle_gamma   90.00
#
_symmetry.space_group_name_H-M   'P 1'
#
loop_
_entity.id
_entity.type
_entity.pdbx_description
1 polymer ?
#
loop_
_entity_poly.entity_id
_entity_poly.type
_entity_poly.pdbx_seq_one_letter_code
_entity_poly.pdbx_strand_id
1 'polypeptide(L)'
;MSKSIVIVFDCGATNVRAIAINPRGEIVASESYSNNTRPDPDYPTYRIWDTGEIWDKMCKASRRVLSNIRAEDVAGVTVTTFGVDGTLFDSSG
;
A
#
# COMPACT_ATOMS: atom_id res chain seq x y z
N MET A 1 21.97 3.54 -15.85
CA MET A 1 21.36 4.40 -14.81
C MET A 1 21.38 3.66 -13.49
N SER A 2 21.78 4.32 -12.45
CA SER A 2 21.75 3.74 -11.12
C SER A 2 20.31 3.65 -10.63
N LYS A 3 20.03 2.62 -9.83
CA LYS A 3 18.75 2.48 -9.15
C LYS A 3 18.69 3.53 -8.04
N SER A 4 17.68 4.39 -8.08
CA SER A 4 17.61 5.53 -7.18
C SER A 4 16.20 5.84 -6.68
N ILE A 5 15.19 5.17 -7.22
CA ILE A 5 13.79 5.38 -6.83
C ILE A 5 13.42 4.40 -5.71
N VAL A 6 12.75 4.89 -4.68
CA VAL A 6 12.15 4.05 -3.65
C VAL A 6 10.65 4.12 -3.80
N ILE A 7 10.01 2.96 -3.83
CA ILE A 7 8.55 2.86 -3.78
C ILE A 7 8.13 2.72 -2.32
N VAL A 8 7.22 3.59 -1.90
CA VAL A 8 6.64 3.53 -0.55
C VAL A 8 5.16 3.17 -0.68
N PHE A 9 4.77 2.08 -0.02
CA PHE A 9 3.36 1.78 0.18
C PHE A 9 2.92 2.37 1.52
N ASP A 10 1.93 3.24 1.47
CA ASP A 10 1.36 3.89 2.64
C ASP A 10 -0.06 3.33 2.82
N CYS A 11 -0.20 2.39 3.74
CA CYS A 11 -1.46 1.70 3.99
C CYS A 11 -2.09 2.24 5.26
N GLY A 12 -2.95 3.25 5.12
CA GLY A 12 -3.60 3.91 6.24
C GLY A 12 -5.09 3.61 6.31
N ALA A 13 -5.73 4.10 7.35
CA ALA A 13 -7.17 3.90 7.57
C ALA A 13 -8.03 4.63 6.54
N THR A 14 -7.53 5.71 5.95
CA THR A 14 -8.28 6.53 5.00
C THR A 14 -7.90 6.22 3.56
N ASN A 15 -6.63 5.93 3.28
CA ASN A 15 -6.12 5.71 1.93
C ASN A 15 -5.09 4.59 1.90
N VAL A 16 -5.04 3.93 0.75
CA VAL A 16 -3.94 3.04 0.38
C VAL A 16 -3.22 3.73 -0.78
N ARG A 17 -1.92 4.02 -0.62
CA ARG A 17 -1.14 4.77 -1.61
C ARG A 17 0.12 4.03 -2.00
N ALA A 18 0.54 4.24 -3.25
CA ALA A 18 1.90 3.93 -3.70
C ALA A 18 2.57 5.24 -4.12
N ILE A 19 3.79 5.46 -3.68
CA ILE A 19 4.54 6.70 -3.88
C ILE A 19 5.92 6.33 -4.39
N ALA A 20 6.38 7.01 -5.44
CA ALA A 20 7.76 6.88 -5.92
C ALA A 20 8.53 8.14 -5.53
N ILE A 21 9.63 7.96 -4.81
CA ILE A 21 10.43 9.06 -4.28
C ILE A 21 11.84 8.97 -4.88
N ASN A 22 12.37 10.10 -5.35
CA ASN A 22 13.73 10.17 -5.87
C ASN A 22 14.74 10.52 -4.77
N PRO A 23 16.07 10.52 -5.06
CA PRO A 23 17.09 10.82 -4.04
C PRO A 23 17.02 12.21 -3.43
N ARG A 24 16.33 13.14 -4.07
CA ARG A 24 16.14 14.49 -3.54
C ARG A 24 14.92 14.60 -2.63
N GLY A 25 14.22 13.49 -2.38
CA GLY A 25 13.02 13.48 -1.56
C GLY A 25 11.77 13.96 -2.29
N GLU A 26 11.84 14.09 -3.61
CA GLU A 26 10.68 14.52 -4.40
C GLU A 26 9.80 13.33 -4.75
N ILE A 27 8.49 13.52 -4.66
CA ILE A 27 7.52 12.52 -5.13
C ILE A 27 7.41 12.69 -6.65
N VAL A 28 7.86 11.69 -7.38
CA VAL A 28 7.86 11.71 -8.85
C VAL A 28 6.65 10.99 -9.46
N ALA A 29 5.98 10.15 -8.69
CA ALA A 29 4.72 9.52 -9.08
C ALA A 29 3.98 9.09 -7.82
N SER A 30 2.67 9.14 -7.83
CA SER A 30 1.86 8.61 -6.73
C SER A 30 0.48 8.21 -7.23
N GLU A 31 -0.12 7.27 -6.54
CA GLU A 31 -1.49 6.82 -6.79
C GLU A 31 -2.13 6.46 -5.46
N SER A 32 -3.40 6.84 -5.28
CA SER A 32 -4.09 6.67 -4.01
C SER A 32 -5.52 6.16 -4.24
N TYR A 33 -5.94 5.26 -3.38
CA TYR A 33 -7.32 4.75 -3.35
C TYR A 33 -7.86 4.85 -1.94
N SER A 34 -9.14 5.15 -1.80
CA SER A 34 -9.79 5.21 -0.49
C SER A 34 -9.79 3.83 0.17
N ASN A 35 -9.66 3.82 1.49
CA ASN A 35 -9.70 2.61 2.29
C ASN A 35 -10.84 2.72 3.30
N ASN A 36 -11.57 1.62 3.50
CA ASN A 36 -12.71 1.59 4.40
C ASN A 36 -12.85 0.21 5.02
N THR A 37 -13.36 0.17 6.25
CA THR A 37 -13.76 -1.09 6.86
C THR A 37 -15.00 -1.65 6.18
N ARG A 38 -15.24 -2.94 6.38
CA ARG A 38 -16.42 -3.66 5.92
C ARG A 38 -17.12 -4.30 7.11
N PRO A 39 -18.43 -4.58 7.02
CA PRO A 39 -19.08 -5.43 8.03
C PRO A 39 -18.48 -6.82 8.04
N ASP A 40 -18.34 -7.41 9.24
CA ASP A 40 -17.94 -8.80 9.36
C ASP A 40 -19.06 -9.68 8.79
N PRO A 41 -18.77 -10.65 7.90
CA PRO A 41 -19.79 -11.53 7.32
C PRO A 41 -20.53 -12.36 8.35
N ASP A 42 -19.86 -12.76 9.44
CA ASP A 42 -20.42 -13.61 10.49
C ASP A 42 -21.06 -12.80 11.62
N TYR A 43 -20.54 -11.60 11.86
CA TYR A 43 -21.00 -10.71 12.95
C TYR A 43 -21.20 -9.30 12.40
N PRO A 44 -22.34 -9.02 11.73
CA PRO A 44 -22.51 -7.78 10.95
C PRO A 44 -22.40 -6.48 11.74
N THR A 45 -22.48 -6.53 13.07
CA THR A 45 -22.27 -5.35 13.91
C THR A 45 -20.79 -5.02 14.10
N TYR A 46 -19.91 -5.95 13.77
CA TYR A 46 -18.46 -5.76 13.82
C TYR A 46 -17.96 -5.24 12.48
N ARG A 47 -16.81 -4.56 12.52
CA ARG A 47 -16.15 -4.06 11.31
C ARG A 47 -14.81 -4.76 11.14
N ILE A 48 -14.47 -5.05 9.89
CA ILE A 48 -13.19 -5.67 9.54
C ILE A 48 -12.48 -4.84 8.48
N TRP A 49 -11.17 -5.00 8.42
CA TRP A 49 -10.36 -4.61 7.28
C TRP A 49 -10.27 -5.81 6.35
N ASP A 50 -10.76 -5.68 5.13
CA ASP A 50 -10.64 -6.72 4.11
C ASP A 50 -9.22 -6.67 3.54
N THR A 51 -8.38 -7.61 3.97
CA THR A 51 -6.97 -7.65 3.55
C THR A 51 -6.81 -7.92 2.06
N GLY A 52 -7.72 -8.70 1.46
CA GLY A 52 -7.73 -8.93 0.01
C GLY A 52 -7.99 -7.65 -0.76
N GLU A 53 -8.96 -6.85 -0.31
CA GLU A 53 -9.27 -5.55 -0.92
C GLU A 53 -8.08 -4.59 -0.82
N ILE A 54 -7.43 -4.54 0.36
CA ILE A 54 -6.26 -3.69 0.57
C ILE A 54 -5.12 -4.13 -0.36
N TRP A 55 -4.87 -5.42 -0.44
CA TRP A 55 -3.84 -5.97 -1.32
C TRP A 55 -4.08 -5.62 -2.79
N ASP A 56 -5.33 -5.76 -3.25
CA ASP A 56 -5.70 -5.41 -4.63
C ASP A 56 -5.46 -3.93 -4.92
N LYS A 57 -5.78 -3.06 -3.96
CA LYS A 57 -5.51 -1.62 -4.09
C LYS A 57 -4.02 -1.32 -4.14
N MET A 58 -3.22 -1.99 -3.32
CA MET A 58 -1.76 -1.85 -3.36
C MET A 58 -1.19 -2.27 -4.70
N CYS A 59 -1.62 -3.42 -5.21
CA CYS A 59 -1.18 -3.92 -6.52
C CYS A 59 -1.55 -2.95 -7.64
N LYS A 60 -2.78 -2.45 -7.62
CA LYS A 60 -3.27 -1.51 -8.63
C LYS A 60 -2.50 -0.19 -8.56
N ALA A 61 -2.30 0.34 -7.36
CA ALA A 61 -1.55 1.57 -7.16
C ALA A 61 -0.10 1.43 -7.65
N SER A 62 0.54 0.30 -7.35
CA SER A 62 1.92 0.06 -7.79
C SER A 62 2.05 -0.02 -9.31
N ARG A 63 1.10 -0.68 -9.97
CA ARG A 63 1.10 -0.74 -11.45
C ARG A 63 0.97 0.65 -12.07
N ARG A 64 0.12 1.48 -11.50
CA ARG A 64 -0.06 2.87 -11.96
C ARG A 64 1.20 3.69 -11.77
N VAL A 65 1.84 3.59 -10.62
CA VAL A 65 3.09 4.28 -10.33
C VAL A 65 4.18 3.80 -11.29
N LEU A 66 4.32 2.50 -11.48
CA LEU A 66 5.34 1.92 -12.35
C LEU A 66 5.12 2.26 -13.83
N SER A 67 3.90 2.63 -14.23
CA SER A 67 3.65 3.08 -15.60
C SER A 67 4.20 4.49 -15.86
N ASN A 68 4.54 5.25 -14.82
CA ASN A 68 5.02 6.62 -14.90
C ASN A 68 6.51 6.77 -14.58
N ILE A 69 7.19 5.68 -14.24
CA ILE A 69 8.63 5.65 -13.97
C ILE A 69 9.21 4.41 -14.65
N ARG A 70 10.54 4.34 -14.66
CA ARG A 70 11.22 3.15 -15.16
C ARG A 70 11.39 2.15 -14.04
N ALA A 71 10.86 0.94 -14.21
CA ALA A 71 10.94 -0.09 -13.19
C ALA A 71 12.38 -0.45 -12.83
N GLU A 72 13.29 -0.40 -13.80
CA GLU A 72 14.72 -0.66 -13.58
C GLU A 72 15.41 0.40 -12.71
N ASP A 73 14.78 1.56 -12.52
CA ASP A 73 15.32 2.60 -11.64
C ASP A 73 14.91 2.40 -10.16
N VAL A 74 14.06 1.41 -9.88
CA VAL A 74 13.60 1.15 -8.51
C VAL A 74 14.70 0.42 -7.73
N ALA A 75 15.17 1.08 -6.68
CA ALA A 75 16.21 0.55 -5.79
C ALA A 75 15.64 -0.29 -4.66
N GLY A 76 14.42 -0.01 -4.24
CA GLY A 76 13.81 -0.71 -3.12
C GLY A 76 12.37 -0.33 -2.90
N VAL A 77 11.74 -1.09 -2.02
CA VAL A 77 10.33 -0.93 -1.65
C VAL A 77 10.25 -0.94 -0.12
N THR A 78 9.43 -0.07 0.42
CA THR A 78 9.15 -0.06 1.85
C THR A 78 7.65 0.15 2.08
N VAL A 79 7.23 -0.06 3.30
CA VAL A 79 5.83 0.02 3.69
C VAL A 79 5.71 0.82 4.98
N THR A 80 4.69 1.67 5.05
CA THR A 80 4.21 2.26 6.29
C THR A 80 2.74 1.91 6.44
N THR A 81 2.27 1.77 7.66
CA THR A 81 0.92 1.28 7.92
C THR A 81 0.32 1.99 9.14
N PHE A 82 -0.82 1.49 9.62
CA PHE A 82 -1.52 2.07 10.77
C PHE A 82 -0.60 2.10 12.00
N GLY A 83 -0.68 3.15 12.78
CA GLY A 83 -0.01 3.20 14.07
C GLY A 83 -0.69 2.26 15.08
N VAL A 84 0.08 1.66 15.97
CA VAL A 84 -0.39 0.76 17.04
C VAL A 84 -1.38 -0.31 16.55
N ASP A 85 -1.07 -0.91 15.42
CA ASP A 85 -1.91 -1.93 14.80
C ASP A 85 -1.23 -3.30 14.86
N GLY A 86 -2.05 -4.34 14.81
CA GLY A 86 -1.56 -5.71 14.83
C GLY A 86 -2.69 -6.68 14.55
N THR A 87 -2.33 -7.93 14.27
CA THR A 87 -3.29 -8.99 14.05
C THR A 87 -2.75 -10.32 14.55
N LEU A 88 -3.66 -11.22 14.87
CA LEU A 88 -3.32 -12.57 15.29
C LEU A 88 -3.61 -13.53 14.17
N PHE A 89 -2.73 -14.52 14.02
CA PHE A 89 -2.91 -15.59 13.05
C PHE A 89 -2.99 -16.91 13.77
N ASP A 90 -3.81 -17.83 13.25
CA ASP A 90 -3.79 -19.21 13.67
C ASP A 90 -2.72 -19.99 12.90
N SER A 91 -2.64 -21.31 13.13
CA SER A 91 -1.62 -22.16 12.50
C SER A 91 -1.78 -22.28 10.99
N SER A 92 -2.93 -21.92 10.45
CA SER A 92 -3.16 -21.94 9.00
C SER A 92 -2.85 -20.59 8.32
N GLY A 93 -2.57 -19.56 9.08
CA GLY A 93 -2.18 -18.23 8.56
C GLY A 93 -3.30 -17.25 8.34
#